data_06d8880be0918465c93c6556b841b684
#
_entry.id   06d8880be0918465c93c6556b841b684
#
_cell.length_a   1.000
_cell.length_b   1.000
_cell.length_c   1.000
_cell.angle_alpha   90.00
_cell.angle_beta   90.00
_cell.angle_gamma   90.00
#
_symmetry.space_group_name_H-M   'P 1'
#
loop_
_entity.id
_entity.type
_entity.pdbx_description
1 polymer ?
#
loop_
_entity_poly.entity_id
_entity_poly.type
_entity_poly.pdbx_seq_one_letter_code
_entity_poly.pdbx_strand_id
1 'polypeptide(L)'
;MSATTPPGFPESPREFLANWTASRGNLRNFLETQALAPLDEESQRTAGEAAAAAALEEFGLELEDFASGVDSVTGSYDAAGAQRITAQDPDVPVDVGAAAFFDVDNTLIQGSSLVEFAFGLARRRYFRLSEILPIAWKQLKFRVSGSENAKDVAVGRAQALEFVKGRSVDELVELCEEIVDASLARRAYPGTTQLAEMHLAAGQQVWLVTATPVQLAQVLARRFGFTGALGTVAEVKDGKFTGRLVGDILHGPGKKHAVAALATIEGLDLSRCTAYSDSANDVPMLSMVGTAVAINPDRKLRDIAGDRGWLVRDYRSVRRAIRTYGLPALATAVFSYGGWRYYRR
;
A
#
# COMPACT_ATOMS: atom_id res chain seq x y z
N MET A 1 -17.40 -22.29 19.32
CA MET A 1 -18.02 -22.33 17.99
C MET A 1 -16.87 -22.17 17.02
N SER A 2 -16.54 -23.22 16.25
CA SER A 2 -15.52 -23.17 15.21
C SER A 2 -15.96 -22.17 14.15
N ALA A 3 -15.13 -21.15 13.90
CA ALA A 3 -15.29 -20.29 12.75
C ALA A 3 -15.13 -21.17 11.49
N THR A 4 -16.23 -21.42 10.80
CA THR A 4 -16.21 -22.04 9.49
C THR A 4 -15.59 -21.04 8.53
N THR A 5 -14.40 -21.35 8.04
CA THR A 5 -13.78 -20.68 6.89
C THR A 5 -14.83 -20.63 5.76
N PRO A 6 -15.05 -19.45 5.13
CA PRO A 6 -15.96 -19.38 4.00
C PRO A 6 -15.52 -20.39 2.92
N PRO A 7 -16.47 -21.08 2.26
CA PRO A 7 -16.13 -22.07 1.27
C PRO A 7 -15.40 -21.42 0.10
N GLY A 8 -14.12 -21.74 -0.05
CA GLY A 8 -13.32 -21.31 -1.18
C GLY A 8 -11.91 -20.78 -0.88
N PHE A 9 -11.56 -20.59 0.40
CA PHE A 9 -10.18 -20.20 0.73
C PHE A 9 -9.31 -21.46 0.98
N PRO A 10 -8.15 -21.56 0.32
CA PRO A 10 -7.22 -22.66 0.52
C PRO A 10 -6.62 -22.64 1.92
N GLU A 11 -6.44 -23.82 2.53
CA GLU A 11 -5.89 -23.97 3.88
C GLU A 11 -4.37 -23.69 3.95
N SER A 12 -3.70 -23.66 2.79
CA SER A 12 -2.26 -23.35 2.68
C SER A 12 -1.92 -22.59 1.40
N PRO A 13 -0.80 -21.82 1.40
CA PRO A 13 -0.32 -21.15 0.20
C PRO A 13 -0.06 -22.08 -0.98
N ARG A 14 0.41 -23.31 -0.73
CA ARG A 14 0.59 -24.34 -1.77
C ARG A 14 -0.75 -24.78 -2.36
N GLU A 15 -1.73 -24.99 -1.53
CA GLU A 15 -3.08 -25.37 -1.95
C GLU A 15 -3.76 -24.22 -2.70
N PHE A 16 -3.55 -22.98 -2.27
CA PHE A 16 -3.99 -21.80 -2.99
C PHE A 16 -3.40 -21.73 -4.39
N LEU A 17 -2.07 -21.87 -4.54
CA LEU A 17 -1.40 -21.85 -5.82
C LEU A 17 -1.84 -23.00 -6.73
N ALA A 18 -1.99 -24.21 -6.19
CA ALA A 18 -2.50 -25.38 -6.92
C ALA A 18 -3.94 -25.19 -7.39
N ASN A 19 -4.80 -24.65 -6.54
CA ASN A 19 -6.20 -24.37 -6.86
C ASN A 19 -6.33 -23.20 -7.85
N TRP A 20 -5.49 -22.18 -7.71
CA TRP A 20 -5.48 -21.02 -8.60
C TRP A 20 -5.05 -21.42 -10.03
N THR A 21 -3.98 -22.19 -10.16
CA THR A 21 -3.51 -22.69 -11.48
C THR A 21 -4.52 -23.67 -12.10
N ALA A 22 -5.19 -24.47 -11.29
CA ALA A 22 -6.23 -25.37 -11.76
C ALA A 22 -7.54 -24.64 -12.14
N SER A 23 -7.92 -23.59 -11.41
CA SER A 23 -9.20 -22.89 -11.61
C SER A 23 -9.19 -21.85 -12.71
N ARG A 24 -8.04 -21.25 -13.04
CA ARG A 24 -7.97 -20.19 -14.07
C ARG A 24 -7.89 -20.68 -15.51
N GLY A 25 -8.24 -21.90 -15.75
CA GLY A 25 -8.69 -22.30 -17.07
C GLY A 25 -7.64 -22.38 -18.17
N ASN A 26 -6.40 -21.93 -17.96
CA ASN A 26 -5.40 -22.03 -19.03
C ASN A 26 -5.07 -23.48 -19.35
N LEU A 27 -4.84 -24.31 -18.34
CA LEU A 27 -4.61 -25.73 -18.54
C LEU A 27 -5.91 -26.46 -18.88
N ARG A 28 -7.01 -26.12 -18.20
CA ARG A 28 -8.33 -26.72 -18.44
C ARG A 28 -8.86 -26.38 -19.83
N ASN A 29 -8.84 -25.10 -20.22
CA ASN A 29 -9.21 -24.68 -21.57
C ASN A 29 -8.29 -25.27 -22.64
N PHE A 30 -6.99 -25.40 -22.35
CA PHE A 30 -6.06 -26.05 -23.27
C PHE A 30 -6.40 -27.56 -23.43
N LEU A 31 -6.63 -28.25 -22.31
CA LEU A 31 -7.01 -29.68 -22.34
C LEU A 31 -8.36 -29.88 -23.01
N GLU A 32 -9.34 -29.03 -22.75
CA GLU A 32 -10.67 -29.07 -23.42
C GLU A 32 -10.58 -28.75 -24.90
N THR A 33 -9.76 -27.78 -25.31
CA THR A 33 -9.57 -27.40 -26.72
C THR A 33 -8.81 -28.48 -27.51
N GLN A 34 -7.93 -29.25 -26.86
CA GLN A 34 -7.16 -30.32 -27.47
C GLN A 34 -7.86 -31.68 -27.37
N ALA A 35 -9.08 -31.74 -26.79
CA ALA A 35 -9.83 -32.98 -26.52
C ALA A 35 -9.01 -34.05 -25.78
N LEU A 36 -8.13 -33.62 -24.89
CA LEU A 36 -7.32 -34.50 -24.05
C LEU A 36 -8.13 -34.98 -22.86
N ALA A 37 -7.85 -36.21 -22.39
CA ALA A 37 -8.47 -36.73 -21.17
C ALA A 37 -8.15 -35.84 -19.97
N PRO A 38 -9.09 -35.66 -19.01
CA PRO A 38 -8.80 -34.96 -17.77
C PRO A 38 -7.60 -35.60 -17.07
N LEU A 39 -6.71 -34.76 -16.56
CA LEU A 39 -5.59 -35.23 -15.75
C LEU A 39 -6.13 -35.83 -14.44
N ASP A 40 -5.51 -36.89 -13.95
CA ASP A 40 -5.77 -37.39 -12.61
C ASP A 40 -5.34 -36.37 -11.54
N GLU A 41 -5.80 -36.55 -10.29
CA GLU A 41 -5.54 -35.60 -9.19
C GLU A 41 -4.04 -35.36 -8.94
N GLU A 42 -3.21 -36.40 -9.09
CA GLU A 42 -1.77 -36.30 -8.87
C GLU A 42 -1.09 -35.49 -9.99
N SER A 43 -1.49 -35.72 -11.23
CA SER A 43 -1.02 -34.94 -12.39
C SER A 43 -1.51 -33.50 -12.35
N GLN A 44 -2.74 -33.25 -11.91
CA GLN A 44 -3.27 -31.89 -11.70
C GLN A 44 -2.49 -31.14 -10.60
N ARG A 45 -2.20 -31.81 -9.47
CA ARG A 45 -1.38 -31.25 -8.39
C ARG A 45 0.03 -30.92 -8.86
N THR A 46 0.68 -31.86 -9.57
CA THR A 46 2.04 -31.67 -10.09
C THR A 46 2.11 -30.52 -11.11
N ALA A 47 1.12 -30.42 -11.99
CA ALA A 47 1.01 -29.33 -12.94
C ALA A 47 0.76 -27.98 -12.23
N GLY A 48 -0.06 -27.98 -11.17
CA GLY A 48 -0.31 -26.83 -10.31
C GLY A 48 0.96 -26.36 -9.59
N GLU A 49 1.71 -27.28 -9.02
CA GLU A 49 2.99 -26.99 -8.36
C GLU A 49 4.03 -26.44 -9.35
N ALA A 50 4.11 -27.00 -10.56
CA ALA A 50 5.02 -26.52 -11.59
C ALA A 50 4.66 -25.11 -12.10
N ALA A 51 3.36 -24.85 -12.30
CA ALA A 51 2.89 -23.53 -12.71
C ALA A 51 3.09 -22.48 -11.61
N ALA A 52 2.90 -22.87 -10.36
CA ALA A 52 3.22 -22.03 -9.21
C ALA A 52 4.71 -21.70 -9.13
N ALA A 53 5.58 -22.72 -9.33
CA ALA A 53 7.02 -22.52 -9.34
C ALA A 53 7.44 -21.59 -10.49
N ALA A 54 6.86 -21.72 -11.68
CA ALA A 54 7.13 -20.83 -12.80
C ALA A 54 6.69 -19.38 -12.51
N ALA A 55 5.55 -19.18 -11.86
CA ALA A 55 5.10 -17.85 -11.44
C ALA A 55 6.03 -17.23 -10.38
N LEU A 56 6.53 -18.03 -9.42
CA LEU A 56 7.49 -17.56 -8.43
C LEU A 56 8.83 -17.17 -9.07
N GLU A 57 9.28 -17.92 -10.08
CA GLU A 57 10.47 -17.60 -10.86
C GLU A 57 10.29 -16.29 -11.64
N GLU A 58 9.13 -16.08 -12.28
CA GLU A 58 8.80 -14.85 -13.00
C GLU A 58 8.84 -13.62 -12.06
N PHE A 59 8.30 -13.75 -10.84
CA PHE A 59 8.35 -12.66 -9.86
C PHE A 59 9.70 -12.58 -9.13
N GLY A 60 10.58 -13.58 -9.28
CA GLY A 60 11.83 -13.70 -8.54
C GLY A 60 11.58 -13.75 -7.03
N LEU A 61 10.67 -14.63 -6.60
CA LEU A 61 10.28 -14.82 -5.20
C LEU A 61 10.48 -16.27 -4.78
N GLU A 62 10.88 -16.45 -3.53
CA GLU A 62 10.82 -17.73 -2.86
C GLU A 62 9.37 -18.02 -2.42
N LEU A 63 9.04 -19.31 -2.25
CA LEU A 63 7.69 -19.73 -1.85
C LEU A 63 7.25 -19.10 -0.51
N GLU A 64 8.18 -18.98 0.44
CA GLU A 64 7.92 -18.39 1.76
C GLU A 64 7.58 -16.91 1.66
N ASP A 65 8.28 -16.16 0.82
CA ASP A 65 8.04 -14.75 0.58
C ASP A 65 6.68 -14.51 -0.08
N PHE A 66 6.33 -15.33 -1.07
CA PHE A 66 5.03 -15.28 -1.70
C PHE A 66 3.90 -15.65 -0.73
N ALA A 67 4.09 -16.68 0.09
CA ALA A 67 3.14 -17.07 1.11
C ALA A 67 2.89 -15.94 2.13
N SER A 68 3.96 -15.28 2.57
CA SER A 68 3.86 -14.11 3.45
C SER A 68 3.12 -12.94 2.77
N GLY A 69 3.30 -12.78 1.46
CA GLY A 69 2.53 -11.84 0.65
C GLY A 69 1.03 -12.18 0.62
N VAL A 70 0.68 -13.46 0.43
CA VAL A 70 -0.71 -13.94 0.47
C VAL A 70 -1.34 -13.68 1.83
N ASP A 71 -0.63 -13.97 2.92
CA ASP A 71 -1.10 -13.69 4.28
C ASP A 71 -1.36 -12.19 4.48
N SER A 72 -0.48 -11.34 3.97
CA SER A 72 -0.63 -9.88 4.04
C SER A 72 -1.86 -9.38 3.27
N VAL A 73 -2.13 -9.92 2.08
CA VAL A 73 -3.31 -9.58 1.27
C VAL A 73 -4.59 -10.08 1.94
N THR A 74 -4.62 -11.35 2.33
CA THR A 74 -5.78 -11.97 2.98
C THR A 74 -6.11 -11.25 4.30
N GLY A 75 -5.10 -11.01 5.13
CA GLY A 75 -5.28 -10.25 6.37
C GLY A 75 -5.75 -8.81 6.12
N SER A 76 -5.35 -8.18 5.00
CA SER A 76 -5.87 -6.87 4.62
C SER A 76 -7.34 -6.94 4.19
N TYR A 77 -7.76 -7.98 3.48
CA TYR A 77 -9.16 -8.20 3.12
C TYR A 77 -10.03 -8.47 4.35
N ASP A 78 -9.56 -9.34 5.25
CA ASP A 78 -10.25 -9.65 6.51
C ASP A 78 -10.44 -8.39 7.37
N ALA A 79 -9.42 -7.56 7.47
CA ALA A 79 -9.48 -6.30 8.21
C ALA A 79 -10.45 -5.29 7.56
N ALA A 80 -10.65 -5.34 6.24
CA ALA A 80 -11.61 -4.50 5.53
C ALA A 80 -13.04 -5.05 5.59
N GLY A 81 -13.20 -6.33 5.88
CA GLY A 81 -14.46 -7.06 5.72
C GLY A 81 -14.89 -7.28 4.28
N ALA A 82 -14.02 -6.95 3.31
CA ALA A 82 -14.27 -7.08 1.87
C ALA A 82 -12.98 -7.09 1.07
N GLN A 83 -13.02 -7.69 -0.13
CA GLN A 83 -11.90 -7.62 -1.10
C GLN A 83 -11.70 -6.21 -1.64
N ARG A 84 -12.76 -5.43 -1.75
CA ARG A 84 -12.75 -4.04 -2.25
C ARG A 84 -13.45 -3.13 -1.25
N ILE A 85 -12.79 -2.04 -0.90
CA ILE A 85 -13.31 -1.05 0.05
C ILE A 85 -14.31 -0.11 -0.64
N THR A 86 -14.02 0.27 -1.89
CA THR A 86 -14.86 1.18 -2.68
C THR A 86 -15.38 0.42 -3.91
N ALA A 87 -16.69 0.47 -4.11
CA ALA A 87 -17.31 -0.06 -5.32
C ALA A 87 -16.83 0.72 -6.54
N GLN A 88 -16.72 0.00 -7.66
CA GLN A 88 -16.38 0.62 -8.93
C GLN A 88 -17.57 1.44 -9.45
N ASP A 89 -17.26 2.53 -10.14
CA ASP A 89 -18.26 3.30 -10.85
C ASP A 89 -18.89 2.44 -11.97
N PRO A 90 -20.21 2.20 -11.94
CA PRO A 90 -20.88 1.36 -12.93
C PRO A 90 -20.84 1.95 -14.35
N ASP A 91 -20.62 3.25 -14.48
CA ASP A 91 -20.56 3.95 -15.78
C ASP A 91 -19.16 3.87 -16.42
N VAL A 92 -18.15 3.36 -15.70
CA VAL A 92 -16.78 3.21 -16.20
C VAL A 92 -16.52 1.74 -16.54
N PRO A 93 -16.13 1.43 -17.80
CA PRO A 93 -15.76 0.06 -18.19
C PRO A 93 -14.60 -0.48 -17.33
N VAL A 94 -14.76 -1.68 -16.80
CA VAL A 94 -13.76 -2.30 -15.92
C VAL A 94 -12.55 -2.77 -16.71
N ASP A 95 -11.35 -2.33 -16.33
CA ASP A 95 -10.09 -2.94 -16.74
C ASP A 95 -9.61 -3.91 -15.63
N VAL A 96 -10.01 -5.17 -15.73
CA VAL A 96 -9.73 -6.20 -14.73
C VAL A 96 -8.25 -6.62 -14.68
N GLY A 97 -7.47 -6.30 -15.70
CA GLY A 97 -6.08 -6.72 -15.83
C GLY A 97 -5.06 -5.67 -15.38
N ALA A 98 -5.49 -4.45 -15.02
CA ALA A 98 -4.56 -3.39 -14.69
C ALA A 98 -4.89 -2.72 -13.35
N ALA A 99 -3.84 -2.33 -12.63
CA ALA A 99 -3.93 -1.63 -11.36
C ALA A 99 -2.84 -0.57 -11.20
N ALA A 100 -3.08 0.37 -10.30
CA ALA A 100 -2.10 1.32 -9.83
C ALA A 100 -1.83 1.13 -8.33
N PHE A 101 -0.55 0.99 -7.97
CA PHE A 101 -0.08 0.78 -6.61
C PHE A 101 0.56 2.06 -6.09
N PHE A 102 0.04 2.62 -5.02
CA PHE A 102 0.55 3.85 -4.43
C PHE A 102 1.15 3.59 -3.05
N ASP A 103 2.40 3.99 -2.87
CA ASP A 103 2.90 4.22 -1.52
C ASP A 103 2.20 5.43 -0.88
N VAL A 104 2.22 5.52 0.45
CA VAL A 104 1.52 6.57 1.20
C VAL A 104 2.44 7.71 1.59
N ASP A 105 3.52 7.43 2.31
CA ASP A 105 4.39 8.43 2.92
C ASP A 105 5.19 9.21 1.86
N ASN A 106 5.08 10.55 1.82
CA ASN A 106 5.66 11.44 0.81
C ASN A 106 5.26 11.15 -0.66
N THR A 107 4.52 10.11 -0.92
CA THR A 107 3.95 9.75 -2.23
C THR A 107 2.52 10.28 -2.36
N LEU A 108 1.59 9.77 -1.58
CA LEU A 108 0.22 10.27 -1.52
C LEU A 108 0.08 11.43 -0.52
N ILE A 109 0.67 11.27 0.67
CA ILE A 109 0.56 12.19 1.81
C ILE A 109 1.91 12.81 2.12
N GLN A 110 1.91 14.10 2.48
CA GLN A 110 3.11 14.84 2.87
C GLN A 110 3.59 14.40 4.26
N GLY A 111 4.83 13.94 4.34
CA GLY A 111 5.45 13.49 5.58
C GLY A 111 5.14 12.03 5.88
N SER A 112 5.23 11.66 7.16
CA SER A 112 4.97 10.29 7.59
C SER A 112 3.57 10.16 8.18
N SER A 113 2.75 9.31 7.55
CA SER A 113 1.42 8.96 8.02
C SER A 113 1.47 8.30 9.40
N LEU A 114 2.47 7.44 9.65
CA LEU A 114 2.65 6.77 10.94
C LEU A 114 2.96 7.76 12.06
N VAL A 115 3.79 8.77 11.81
CA VAL A 115 4.13 9.80 12.80
C VAL A 115 2.91 10.66 13.14
N GLU A 116 2.17 11.12 12.11
CA GLU A 116 0.93 11.89 12.31
C GLU A 116 -0.13 11.07 13.05
N PHE A 117 -0.24 9.79 12.72
CA PHE A 117 -1.13 8.85 13.39
C PHE A 117 -0.77 8.70 14.86
N ALA A 118 0.51 8.47 15.18
CA ALA A 118 0.99 8.37 16.55
C ALA A 118 0.70 9.64 17.36
N PHE A 119 0.92 10.84 16.79
CA PHE A 119 0.53 12.10 17.42
C PHE A 119 -0.99 12.23 17.59
N GLY A 120 -1.75 11.80 16.60
CA GLY A 120 -3.21 11.78 16.66
C GLY A 120 -3.73 10.93 17.82
N LEU A 121 -3.20 9.72 17.98
CA LEU A 121 -3.50 8.80 19.07
C LEU A 121 -3.10 9.37 20.45
N ALA A 122 -1.91 10.00 20.53
CA ALA A 122 -1.45 10.63 21.76
C ALA A 122 -2.35 11.79 22.20
N ARG A 123 -2.81 12.64 21.27
CA ARG A 123 -3.74 13.74 21.56
C ARG A 123 -5.09 13.25 22.09
N ARG A 124 -5.52 12.08 21.68
CA ARG A 124 -6.75 11.42 22.10
C ARG A 124 -6.57 10.55 23.35
N ARG A 125 -5.38 10.57 23.95
CA ARG A 125 -5.01 9.80 25.15
C ARG A 125 -5.12 8.28 24.97
N TYR A 126 -5.12 7.82 23.74
CA TYR A 126 -5.06 6.38 23.43
C TYR A 126 -3.75 5.76 23.93
N PHE A 127 -2.65 6.53 23.83
CA PHE A 127 -1.37 6.22 24.45
C PHE A 127 -0.85 7.40 25.29
N ARG A 128 0.00 7.11 26.25
CA ARG A 128 0.75 8.17 26.96
C ARG A 128 1.91 8.64 26.07
N LEU A 129 2.13 9.94 26.01
CA LEU A 129 3.25 10.51 25.22
C LEU A 129 4.61 9.92 25.62
N SER A 130 4.81 9.58 26.90
CA SER A 130 6.01 8.92 27.40
C SER A 130 6.26 7.54 26.80
N GLU A 131 5.24 6.89 26.29
CA GLU A 131 5.32 5.57 25.66
C GLU A 131 5.70 5.70 24.17
N ILE A 132 5.28 6.76 23.50
CA ILE A 132 5.48 7.00 22.06
C ILE A 132 6.80 7.72 21.79
N LEU A 133 7.21 8.67 22.63
CA LEU A 133 8.41 9.48 22.42
C LEU A 133 9.69 8.67 22.14
N PRO A 134 9.98 7.55 22.82
CA PRO A 134 11.17 6.74 22.53
C PRO A 134 11.13 6.12 21.15
N ILE A 135 9.94 5.70 20.67
CA ILE A 135 9.74 5.07 19.36
C ILE A 135 9.87 6.12 18.25
N ALA A 136 9.19 7.25 18.41
CA ALA A 136 9.25 8.37 17.47
C ALA A 136 10.67 8.95 17.35
N TRP A 137 11.39 9.07 18.48
CA TRP A 137 12.78 9.53 18.51
C TRP A 137 13.74 8.56 17.81
N LYS A 138 13.57 7.25 18.03
CA LYS A 138 14.32 6.22 17.28
C LYS A 138 14.08 6.34 15.78
N GLN A 139 12.83 6.41 15.33
CA GLN A 139 12.51 6.54 13.90
C GLN A 139 13.05 7.83 13.29
N LEU A 140 12.98 8.96 14.03
CA LEU A 140 13.56 10.22 13.56
C LEU A 140 15.08 10.14 13.41
N LYS A 141 15.76 9.52 14.38
CA LYS A 141 17.21 9.30 14.35
C LYS A 141 17.63 8.41 13.18
N PHE A 142 16.85 7.35 12.85
CA PHE A 142 17.08 6.48 11.70
C PHE A 142 16.95 7.22 10.36
N ARG A 143 15.94 8.08 10.22
CA ARG A 143 15.78 8.92 9.01
C ARG A 143 16.97 9.86 8.76
N VAL A 144 17.64 10.29 9.82
CA VAL A 144 18.79 11.21 9.72
C VAL A 144 20.10 10.46 9.48
N SER A 145 20.25 9.23 10.00
CA SER A 145 21.52 8.47 9.94
C SER A 145 21.66 7.56 8.72
N GLY A 146 20.58 7.34 7.94
CA GLY A 146 20.64 6.62 6.65
C GLY A 146 21.04 5.14 6.72
N SER A 147 21.18 4.55 7.92
CA SER A 147 21.52 3.14 8.10
C SER A 147 20.33 2.37 8.68
N GLU A 148 19.52 1.78 7.81
CA GLU A 148 18.51 0.81 8.23
C GLU A 148 19.18 -0.53 8.50
N ASN A 149 19.35 -0.85 9.79
CA ASN A 149 19.72 -2.19 10.22
C ASN A 149 18.44 -3.02 10.39
N ALA A 150 18.35 -4.18 9.73
CA ALA A 150 17.21 -5.10 9.83
C ALA A 150 16.83 -5.45 11.29
N LYS A 151 17.82 -5.50 12.19
CA LYS A 151 17.61 -5.72 13.62
C LYS A 151 16.84 -4.60 14.32
N ASP A 152 17.05 -3.36 13.92
CA ASP A 152 16.39 -2.21 14.54
C ASP A 152 14.92 -2.08 14.07
N VAL A 153 14.66 -2.46 12.83
CA VAL A 153 13.29 -2.58 12.28
C VAL A 153 12.52 -3.68 13.03
N ALA A 154 13.14 -4.84 13.26
CA ALA A 154 12.50 -5.93 14.00
C ALA A 154 12.18 -5.57 15.46
N VAL A 155 13.07 -4.85 16.14
CA VAL A 155 12.83 -4.38 17.52
C VAL A 155 11.72 -3.34 17.57
N GLY A 156 11.71 -2.38 16.65
CA GLY A 156 10.63 -1.38 16.56
C GLY A 156 9.26 -2.02 16.28
N ARG A 157 9.23 -3.05 15.45
CA ARG A 157 8.06 -3.87 15.15
C ARG A 157 7.50 -4.56 16.40
N ALA A 158 8.34 -5.30 17.12
CA ALA A 158 7.90 -6.02 18.31
C ALA A 158 7.31 -5.06 19.35
N GLN A 159 7.90 -3.89 19.51
CA GLN A 159 7.38 -2.85 20.39
C GLN A 159 6.02 -2.30 19.92
N ALA A 160 5.86 -2.01 18.64
CA ALA A 160 4.59 -1.48 18.10
C ALA A 160 3.44 -2.49 18.25
N LEU A 161 3.70 -3.78 18.00
CA LEU A 161 2.71 -4.84 18.17
C LEU A 161 2.33 -5.07 19.65
N GLU A 162 3.31 -5.03 20.55
CA GLU A 162 3.03 -5.14 21.99
C GLU A 162 2.18 -3.96 22.50
N PHE A 163 2.34 -2.76 21.92
CA PHE A 163 1.52 -1.58 22.25
C PHE A 163 0.04 -1.73 21.93
N VAL A 164 -0.30 -2.37 20.82
CA VAL A 164 -1.71 -2.55 20.42
C VAL A 164 -2.33 -3.80 21.04
N LYS A 165 -1.54 -4.69 21.60
CA LYS A 165 -2.00 -5.95 22.19
C LYS A 165 -3.10 -5.78 23.23
N GLY A 166 -4.18 -6.55 23.07
CA GLY A 166 -5.37 -6.52 23.93
C GLY A 166 -6.31 -5.33 23.69
N ARG A 167 -5.97 -4.40 22.79
CA ARG A 167 -6.84 -3.26 22.47
C ARG A 167 -7.88 -3.66 21.42
N SER A 168 -9.02 -2.96 21.43
CA SER A 168 -10.10 -3.15 20.47
C SER A 168 -9.71 -2.68 19.08
N VAL A 169 -10.08 -3.45 18.07
CA VAL A 169 -9.93 -3.08 16.65
C VAL A 169 -10.88 -1.94 16.31
N ASP A 170 -12.14 -2.02 16.74
CA ASP A 170 -13.17 -1.01 16.44
C ASP A 170 -12.77 0.36 16.99
N GLU A 171 -12.27 0.42 18.23
CA GLU A 171 -11.76 1.66 18.83
C GLU A 171 -10.61 2.25 18.00
N LEU A 172 -9.70 1.41 17.48
CA LEU A 172 -8.60 1.87 16.65
C LEU A 172 -9.10 2.40 15.30
N VAL A 173 -10.09 1.74 14.69
CA VAL A 173 -10.69 2.17 13.41
C VAL A 173 -11.38 3.52 13.56
N GLU A 174 -12.19 3.73 14.62
CA GLU A 174 -12.80 5.03 14.92
C GLU A 174 -11.76 6.14 15.04
N LEU A 175 -10.67 5.87 15.77
CA LEU A 175 -9.56 6.82 15.90
C LEU A 175 -8.84 7.08 14.58
N CYS A 176 -8.70 6.06 13.71
CA CYS A 176 -8.15 6.24 12.36
C CYS A 176 -9.03 7.20 11.55
N GLU A 177 -10.35 7.04 11.56
CA GLU A 177 -11.29 7.90 10.85
C GLU A 177 -11.16 9.36 11.31
N GLU A 178 -11.19 9.58 12.62
CA GLU A 178 -11.03 10.93 13.17
C GLU A 178 -9.67 11.57 12.81
N ILE A 179 -8.56 10.81 12.86
CA ILE A 179 -7.22 11.32 12.58
C ILE A 179 -7.07 11.61 11.09
N VAL A 180 -7.58 10.74 10.22
CA VAL A 180 -7.55 10.95 8.78
C VAL A 180 -8.30 12.23 8.42
N ASP A 181 -9.52 12.43 8.93
CA ASP A 181 -10.31 13.62 8.63
C ASP A 181 -9.74 14.90 9.24
N ALA A 182 -9.19 14.82 10.44
CA ALA A 182 -8.61 15.97 11.11
C ALA A 182 -7.30 16.47 10.49
N SER A 183 -6.46 15.56 9.97
CA SER A 183 -5.11 15.93 9.54
C SER A 183 -4.63 15.27 8.24
N LEU A 184 -4.68 13.95 8.11
CA LEU A 184 -3.98 13.24 7.04
C LEU A 184 -4.56 13.54 5.66
N ALA A 185 -5.88 13.55 5.49
CA ALA A 185 -6.52 13.81 4.20
C ALA A 185 -6.15 15.19 3.62
N ARG A 186 -5.96 16.19 4.47
CA ARG A 186 -5.58 17.56 4.07
C ARG A 186 -4.13 17.68 3.63
N ARG A 187 -3.32 16.67 3.88
CA ARG A 187 -1.89 16.61 3.54
C ARG A 187 -1.63 15.87 2.25
N ALA A 188 -2.66 15.40 1.55
CA ALA A 188 -2.51 14.74 0.26
C ALA A 188 -1.86 15.68 -0.77
N TYR A 189 -1.03 15.11 -1.63
CA TYR A 189 -0.51 15.83 -2.79
C TYR A 189 -1.57 15.85 -3.90
N PRO A 190 -2.07 17.03 -4.31
CA PRO A 190 -3.11 17.10 -5.34
C PRO A 190 -2.71 16.42 -6.65
N GLY A 191 -1.42 16.52 -7.02
CA GLY A 191 -0.94 15.86 -8.24
C GLY A 191 -0.96 14.33 -8.15
N THR A 192 -0.72 13.75 -6.97
CA THR A 192 -0.78 12.30 -6.79
C THR A 192 -2.22 11.80 -6.74
N THR A 193 -3.14 12.55 -6.10
CA THR A 193 -4.57 12.21 -6.12
C THR A 193 -5.15 12.26 -7.52
N GLN A 194 -4.78 13.25 -8.35
CA GLN A 194 -5.16 13.30 -9.75
C GLN A 194 -4.67 12.09 -10.56
N LEU A 195 -3.44 11.61 -10.31
CA LEU A 195 -2.96 10.37 -10.94
C LEU A 195 -3.82 9.16 -10.56
N ALA A 196 -4.19 9.04 -9.30
CA ALA A 196 -5.09 7.98 -8.84
C ALA A 196 -6.49 8.08 -9.48
N GLU A 197 -7.06 9.29 -9.54
CA GLU A 197 -8.33 9.56 -10.23
C GLU A 197 -8.29 9.20 -11.71
N MET A 198 -7.17 9.44 -12.41
CA MET A 198 -7.00 9.04 -13.80
C MET A 198 -7.05 7.50 -13.97
N HIS A 199 -6.46 6.73 -13.06
CA HIS A 199 -6.53 5.27 -13.09
C HIS A 199 -7.97 4.78 -12.81
N LEU A 200 -8.64 5.35 -11.82
CA LEU A 200 -10.05 5.03 -11.54
C LEU A 200 -10.96 5.35 -12.74
N ALA A 201 -10.77 6.52 -13.37
CA ALA A 201 -11.52 6.91 -14.56
C ALA A 201 -11.23 6.02 -15.78
N ALA A 202 -10.08 5.37 -15.82
CA ALA A 202 -9.73 4.36 -16.83
C ALA A 202 -10.26 2.95 -16.47
N GLY A 203 -11.04 2.80 -15.41
CA GLY A 203 -11.58 1.52 -14.94
C GLY A 203 -10.58 0.62 -14.23
N GLN A 204 -9.38 1.13 -13.94
CA GLN A 204 -8.32 0.36 -13.29
C GLN A 204 -8.47 0.37 -11.77
N GLN A 205 -7.96 -0.68 -11.15
CA GLN A 205 -7.91 -0.73 -9.68
C GLN A 205 -6.85 0.24 -9.13
N VAL A 206 -7.12 0.86 -7.99
CA VAL A 206 -6.15 1.70 -7.26
C VAL A 206 -5.98 1.17 -5.85
N TRP A 207 -4.74 0.81 -5.52
CA TRP A 207 -4.37 0.20 -4.24
C TRP A 207 -3.33 1.03 -3.51
N LEU A 208 -3.55 1.26 -2.21
CA LEU A 208 -2.47 1.71 -1.32
C LEU A 208 -1.61 0.52 -0.91
N VAL A 209 -0.29 0.69 -0.87
CA VAL A 209 0.66 -0.32 -0.39
C VAL A 209 1.64 0.35 0.57
N THR A 210 1.46 0.12 1.88
CA THR A 210 2.14 0.92 2.90
C THR A 210 2.56 0.13 4.12
N ALA A 211 3.64 0.55 4.77
CA ALA A 211 4.08 0.00 6.04
C ALA A 211 3.20 0.38 7.24
N THR A 212 2.26 1.31 7.07
CA THR A 212 1.35 1.70 8.16
C THR A 212 0.36 0.59 8.52
N PRO A 213 -0.25 0.63 9.73
CA PRO A 213 -1.30 -0.33 10.08
C PRO A 213 -2.41 -0.35 9.03
N VAL A 214 -2.87 -1.55 8.70
CA VAL A 214 -3.89 -1.77 7.67
C VAL A 214 -5.17 -0.98 7.94
N GLN A 215 -5.58 -0.81 9.19
CA GLN A 215 -6.76 -0.03 9.56
C GLN A 215 -6.64 1.43 9.11
N LEU A 216 -5.47 2.04 9.30
CA LEU A 216 -5.21 3.40 8.83
C LEU A 216 -5.19 3.49 7.31
N ALA A 217 -4.53 2.54 6.65
CA ALA A 217 -4.44 2.47 5.20
C ALA A 217 -5.82 2.33 4.53
N GLN A 218 -6.70 1.53 5.12
CA GLN A 218 -8.07 1.32 4.64
C GLN A 218 -8.95 2.55 4.79
N VAL A 219 -8.85 3.25 5.91
CA VAL A 219 -9.56 4.52 6.12
C VAL A 219 -9.09 5.56 5.10
N LEU A 220 -7.79 5.64 4.82
CA LEU A 220 -7.25 6.50 3.76
C LEU A 220 -7.77 6.10 2.38
N ALA A 221 -7.74 4.81 2.03
CA ALA A 221 -8.24 4.33 0.74
C ALA A 221 -9.72 4.65 0.56
N ARG A 222 -10.54 4.43 1.60
CA ARG A 222 -11.97 4.80 1.59
C ARG A 222 -12.17 6.31 1.38
N ARG A 223 -11.38 7.11 2.08
CA ARG A 223 -11.46 8.58 2.01
C ARG A 223 -11.15 9.13 0.62
N PHE A 224 -10.27 8.48 -0.12
CA PHE A 224 -9.89 8.87 -1.49
C PHE A 224 -10.64 8.11 -2.58
N GLY A 225 -11.57 7.21 -2.24
CA GLY A 225 -12.33 6.43 -3.19
C GLY A 225 -11.52 5.34 -3.91
N PHE A 226 -10.41 4.88 -3.31
CA PHE A 226 -9.55 3.83 -3.91
C PHE A 226 -10.15 2.44 -3.74
N THR A 227 -9.75 1.50 -4.60
CA THR A 227 -10.23 0.12 -4.60
C THR A 227 -9.97 -0.58 -3.27
N GLY A 228 -8.76 -0.39 -2.71
CA GLY A 228 -8.38 -1.00 -1.46
C GLY A 228 -7.03 -0.53 -0.93
N ALA A 229 -6.60 -1.17 0.15
CA ALA A 229 -5.31 -0.90 0.77
C ALA A 229 -4.69 -2.18 1.33
N LEU A 230 -3.41 -2.34 1.07
CA LEU A 230 -2.52 -3.29 1.71
C LEU A 230 -1.68 -2.53 2.75
N GLY A 231 -1.79 -2.94 4.00
CA GLY A 231 -1.06 -2.36 5.12
C GLY A 231 -0.38 -3.45 5.95
N THR A 232 0.38 -3.05 6.96
CA THR A 232 0.91 -4.00 7.93
C THR A 232 -0.23 -4.53 8.80
N VAL A 233 -0.44 -5.84 8.80
CA VAL A 233 -1.56 -6.50 9.47
C VAL A 233 -1.14 -7.02 10.83
N ALA A 234 -1.78 -6.55 11.90
CA ALA A 234 -1.68 -7.16 13.22
C ALA A 234 -2.79 -8.21 13.39
N GLU A 235 -2.44 -9.38 13.94
CA GLU A 235 -3.39 -10.47 14.17
C GLU A 235 -4.49 -10.03 15.16
N VAL A 236 -5.73 -10.38 14.83
CA VAL A 236 -6.92 -10.08 15.62
C VAL A 236 -7.58 -11.40 16.07
N LYS A 237 -7.95 -11.45 17.35
CA LYS A 237 -8.76 -12.52 17.92
C LYS A 237 -9.83 -11.93 18.84
N ASP A 238 -11.08 -12.35 18.65
CA ASP A 238 -12.21 -11.87 19.45
C ASP A 238 -12.32 -10.33 19.49
N GLY A 239 -12.08 -9.65 18.35
CA GLY A 239 -12.13 -8.21 18.21
C GLY A 239 -10.96 -7.43 18.85
N LYS A 240 -9.90 -8.13 19.29
CA LYS A 240 -8.72 -7.53 19.93
C LYS A 240 -7.43 -7.94 19.25
N PHE A 241 -6.46 -7.04 19.24
CA PHE A 241 -5.11 -7.35 18.74
C PHE A 241 -4.38 -8.32 19.66
N THR A 242 -3.77 -9.35 19.08
CA THR A 242 -2.99 -10.35 19.84
C THR A 242 -1.55 -9.93 20.10
N GLY A 243 -1.04 -8.93 19.38
CA GLY A 243 0.36 -8.54 19.41
C GLY A 243 1.24 -9.33 18.44
N ARG A 244 0.66 -10.14 17.55
CA ARG A 244 1.37 -10.86 16.49
C ARG A 244 1.12 -10.21 15.14
N LEU A 245 2.03 -10.45 14.19
CA LEU A 245 1.92 -10.01 12.81
C LEU A 245 1.31 -11.12 11.96
N VAL A 246 0.54 -10.73 10.95
CA VAL A 246 0.08 -11.58 9.85
C VAL A 246 0.82 -11.17 8.59
N GLY A 247 1.48 -12.12 7.94
CA GLY A 247 2.30 -11.82 6.77
C GLY A 247 3.49 -10.91 7.06
N ASP A 248 3.81 -10.04 6.12
CA ASP A 248 4.97 -9.15 6.15
C ASP A 248 4.67 -7.76 6.74
N ILE A 249 5.74 -7.08 7.18
CA ILE A 249 5.71 -5.61 7.21
C ILE A 249 5.81 -5.13 5.77
N LEU A 250 4.85 -4.32 5.32
CA LEU A 250 4.83 -3.82 3.94
C LEU A 250 5.82 -2.66 3.74
N HIS A 251 7.10 -2.98 3.94
CA HIS A 251 8.23 -2.10 3.71
C HIS A 251 9.27 -2.82 2.87
N GLY A 252 9.85 -2.13 1.87
CA GLY A 252 10.85 -2.71 0.99
C GLY A 252 10.37 -4.01 0.30
N PRO A 253 11.05 -5.16 0.53
CA PRO A 253 10.68 -6.44 -0.07
C PRO A 253 9.25 -6.88 0.23
N GLY A 254 8.73 -6.62 1.45
CA GLY A 254 7.36 -7.00 1.83
C GLY A 254 6.29 -6.37 0.94
N LYS A 255 6.52 -5.18 0.39
CA LYS A 255 5.62 -4.59 -0.61
C LYS A 255 5.63 -5.38 -1.91
N LYS A 256 6.80 -5.86 -2.34
CA LYS A 256 6.94 -6.72 -3.53
C LYS A 256 6.13 -8.01 -3.34
N HIS A 257 6.27 -8.66 -2.20
CA HIS A 257 5.56 -9.91 -1.88
C HIS A 257 4.04 -9.71 -1.92
N ALA A 258 3.55 -8.65 -1.26
CA ALA A 258 2.12 -8.34 -1.22
C ALA A 258 1.56 -7.95 -2.61
N VAL A 259 2.30 -7.19 -3.42
CA VAL A 259 1.86 -6.83 -4.78
C VAL A 259 1.84 -8.06 -5.70
N ALA A 260 2.84 -8.96 -5.61
CA ALA A 260 2.84 -10.22 -6.36
C ALA A 260 1.64 -11.10 -5.99
N ALA A 261 1.37 -11.25 -4.69
CA ALA A 261 0.23 -12.00 -4.19
C ALA A 261 -1.10 -11.36 -4.64
N LEU A 262 -1.25 -10.04 -4.52
CA LEU A 262 -2.45 -9.33 -4.97
C LEU A 262 -2.66 -9.49 -6.47
N ALA A 263 -1.60 -9.34 -7.28
CA ALA A 263 -1.68 -9.52 -8.73
C ALA A 263 -2.18 -10.93 -9.08
N THR A 264 -1.68 -11.93 -8.37
CA THR A 264 -2.12 -13.32 -8.53
C THR A 264 -3.60 -13.50 -8.14
N ILE A 265 -4.01 -12.96 -6.99
CA ILE A 265 -5.38 -13.07 -6.47
C ILE A 265 -6.38 -12.32 -7.36
N GLU A 266 -6.07 -11.10 -7.76
CA GLU A 266 -6.96 -10.25 -8.57
C GLU A 266 -6.82 -10.53 -10.08
N GLY A 267 -5.83 -11.31 -10.52
CA GLY A 267 -5.56 -11.62 -11.92
C GLY A 267 -5.04 -10.44 -12.70
N LEU A 268 -4.20 -9.64 -12.08
CA LEU A 268 -3.59 -8.48 -12.71
C LEU A 268 -2.39 -8.90 -13.59
N ASP A 269 -2.27 -8.25 -14.72
CA ASP A 269 -1.07 -8.29 -15.55
C ASP A 269 -0.13 -7.16 -15.10
N LEU A 270 0.94 -7.50 -14.37
CA LEU A 270 1.85 -6.51 -13.83
C LEU A 270 2.52 -5.65 -14.91
N SER A 271 2.67 -6.16 -16.13
CA SER A 271 3.20 -5.38 -17.27
C SER A 271 2.28 -4.21 -17.66
N ARG A 272 0.99 -4.27 -17.31
CA ARG A 272 -0.01 -3.23 -17.53
C ARG A 272 -0.26 -2.37 -16.27
N CYS A 273 0.37 -2.73 -15.17
CA CYS A 273 0.22 -2.01 -13.90
C CYS A 273 1.22 -0.86 -13.76
N THR A 274 0.87 0.09 -12.91
CA THR A 274 1.71 1.24 -12.56
C THR A 274 1.98 1.26 -11.06
N ALA A 275 3.21 1.58 -10.63
CA ALA A 275 3.54 1.76 -9.22
C ALA A 275 4.18 3.13 -8.97
N TYR A 276 3.83 3.73 -7.82
CA TYR A 276 4.21 5.06 -7.39
C TYR A 276 4.88 5.01 -6.01
N SER A 277 6.08 5.57 -5.87
CA SER A 277 6.77 5.68 -4.57
C SER A 277 7.77 6.83 -4.54
N ASP A 278 8.13 7.28 -3.32
CA ASP A 278 9.15 8.30 -3.05
C ASP A 278 10.50 7.68 -2.63
N SER A 279 10.54 6.40 -2.28
CA SER A 279 11.66 5.77 -1.59
C SER A 279 12.38 4.72 -2.42
N ALA A 280 13.72 4.71 -2.33
CA ALA A 280 14.54 3.63 -2.90
C ALA A 280 14.27 2.24 -2.27
N ASN A 281 13.67 2.18 -1.08
CA ASN A 281 13.28 0.92 -0.46
C ASN A 281 12.20 0.19 -1.27
N ASP A 282 11.39 0.93 -2.04
CA ASP A 282 10.30 0.39 -2.86
C ASP A 282 10.76 0.00 -4.28
N VAL A 283 12.05 0.08 -4.59
CA VAL A 283 12.61 -0.40 -5.88
C VAL A 283 12.19 -1.84 -6.20
N PRO A 284 12.14 -2.78 -5.24
CA PRO A 284 11.63 -4.13 -5.53
C PRO A 284 10.21 -4.13 -6.09
N MET A 285 9.29 -3.36 -5.52
CA MET A 285 7.91 -3.19 -6.00
C MET A 285 7.87 -2.44 -7.35
N LEU A 286 8.58 -1.33 -7.47
CA LEU A 286 8.64 -0.52 -8.69
C LEU A 286 9.17 -1.30 -9.89
N SER A 287 10.06 -2.27 -9.66
CA SER A 287 10.69 -3.08 -10.72
C SER A 287 9.80 -4.18 -11.27
N MET A 288 8.66 -4.48 -10.64
CA MET A 288 7.76 -5.56 -11.05
C MET A 288 6.72 -5.11 -12.07
N VAL A 289 6.47 -3.82 -12.16
CA VAL A 289 5.37 -3.26 -12.95
C VAL A 289 5.84 -2.72 -14.29
N GLY A 290 4.93 -2.65 -15.25
CA GLY A 290 5.23 -2.09 -16.57
C GLY A 290 5.56 -0.60 -16.54
N THR A 291 4.99 0.16 -15.59
CA THR A 291 5.27 1.59 -15.44
C THR A 291 5.64 1.92 -13.99
N ALA A 292 6.88 2.34 -13.77
CA ALA A 292 7.34 2.84 -12.48
C ALA A 292 7.43 4.37 -12.48
N VAL A 293 6.87 5.00 -11.44
CA VAL A 293 6.84 6.46 -11.29
C VAL A 293 7.40 6.86 -9.93
N ALA A 294 8.53 7.55 -9.93
CA ALA A 294 9.14 8.10 -8.74
C ALA A 294 8.48 9.46 -8.39
N ILE A 295 7.69 9.48 -7.32
CA ILE A 295 7.02 10.67 -6.81
C ILE A 295 7.86 11.28 -5.68
N ASN A 296 8.23 12.55 -5.80
CA ASN A 296 9.03 13.23 -4.76
C ASN A 296 10.27 12.41 -4.32
N PRO A 297 11.01 11.76 -5.24
CA PRO A 297 11.98 10.73 -4.89
C PRO A 297 13.06 11.22 -3.93
N ASP A 298 13.51 10.33 -3.06
CA ASP A 298 14.77 10.48 -2.37
C ASP A 298 15.94 10.48 -3.37
N ARG A 299 17.14 10.81 -2.91
CA ARG A 299 18.30 10.93 -3.81
C ARG A 299 18.59 9.59 -4.51
N LYS A 300 18.57 8.50 -3.77
CA LYS A 300 18.89 7.16 -4.29
C LYS A 300 17.86 6.69 -5.31
N LEU A 301 16.56 6.90 -5.03
CA LEU A 301 15.51 6.56 -5.99
C LEU A 301 15.59 7.44 -7.25
N ARG A 302 15.95 8.71 -7.11
CA ARG A 302 16.12 9.62 -8.24
C ARG A 302 17.23 9.15 -9.19
N ASP A 303 18.35 8.72 -8.61
CA ASP A 303 19.48 8.19 -9.39
C ASP A 303 19.06 6.90 -10.11
N ILE A 304 18.44 5.94 -9.39
CA ILE A 304 17.93 4.69 -9.97
C ILE A 304 16.88 4.94 -11.05
N ALA A 305 15.96 5.88 -10.83
CA ALA A 305 14.93 6.24 -11.82
C ALA A 305 15.54 6.80 -13.11
N GLY A 306 16.61 7.61 -12.99
CA GLY A 306 17.38 8.10 -14.14
C GLY A 306 18.05 6.96 -14.91
N ASP A 307 18.73 6.06 -14.21
CA ASP A 307 19.44 4.93 -14.82
C ASP A 307 18.49 3.94 -15.52
N ARG A 308 17.26 3.76 -14.98
CA ARG A 308 16.27 2.82 -15.52
C ARG A 308 15.24 3.47 -16.46
N GLY A 309 15.31 4.77 -16.68
CA GLY A 309 14.35 5.50 -17.51
C GLY A 309 12.95 5.59 -16.91
N TRP A 310 12.81 5.50 -15.59
CA TRP A 310 11.53 5.62 -14.89
C TRP A 310 11.04 7.06 -14.90
N LEU A 311 9.73 7.24 -14.84
CA LEU A 311 9.12 8.56 -14.77
C LEU A 311 9.39 9.22 -13.40
N VAL A 312 9.72 10.50 -13.41
CA VAL A 312 9.93 11.28 -12.17
C VAL A 312 8.93 12.44 -12.11
N ARG A 313 8.25 12.57 -10.97
CA ARG A 313 7.34 13.69 -10.65
C ARG A 313 7.69 14.25 -9.28
N ASP A 314 8.03 15.53 -9.19
CA ASP A 314 8.39 16.18 -7.93
C ASP A 314 7.41 17.33 -7.61
N TYR A 315 6.46 17.05 -6.74
CA TYR A 315 5.44 18.02 -6.30
C TYR A 315 5.92 18.92 -5.15
N ARG A 316 7.08 18.62 -4.54
CA ARG A 316 7.68 19.46 -3.46
C ARG A 316 8.22 20.77 -4.01
N SER A 317 8.76 20.76 -5.21
CA SER A 317 9.35 21.94 -5.86
C SER A 317 8.30 23.00 -6.20
N VAL A 318 7.15 22.58 -6.71
CA VAL A 318 6.03 23.50 -7.02
C VAL A 318 5.53 24.22 -5.76
N ARG A 319 5.37 23.49 -4.65
CA ARG A 319 4.95 24.09 -3.38
C ARG A 319 6.01 25.01 -2.80
N ARG A 320 7.29 24.64 -2.91
CA ARG A 320 8.41 25.52 -2.49
C ARG A 320 8.42 26.78 -3.35
N ALA A 321 8.25 26.68 -4.67
CA ALA A 321 8.17 27.82 -5.57
C ALA A 321 6.98 28.72 -5.24
N ILE A 322 5.79 28.18 -5.04
CA ILE A 322 4.59 28.94 -4.63
C ILE A 322 4.83 29.63 -3.27
N ARG A 323 5.43 28.97 -2.30
CA ARG A 323 5.71 29.54 -0.97
C ARG A 323 6.83 30.59 -1.03
N THR A 324 7.87 30.37 -1.86
CA THR A 324 9.03 31.25 -1.94
C THR A 324 8.80 32.46 -2.84
N TYR A 325 8.03 32.29 -3.91
CA TYR A 325 7.80 33.35 -4.91
C TYR A 325 6.36 33.82 -4.99
N GLY A 326 5.40 32.95 -4.80
CA GLY A 326 3.97 33.25 -4.93
C GLY A 326 3.43 34.11 -3.79
N LEU A 327 3.73 33.79 -2.52
CA LEU A 327 3.29 34.59 -1.38
C LEU A 327 3.95 35.98 -1.33
N PRO A 328 5.26 36.15 -1.56
CA PRO A 328 5.87 37.48 -1.66
C PRO A 328 5.34 38.28 -2.86
N ALA A 329 5.12 37.65 -4.01
CA ALA A 329 4.56 38.31 -5.18
C ALA A 329 3.11 38.80 -4.94
N LEU A 330 2.28 38.01 -4.27
CA LEU A 330 0.94 38.41 -3.84
C LEU A 330 1.00 39.57 -2.82
N ALA A 331 1.90 39.49 -1.84
CA ALA A 331 2.08 40.57 -0.86
C ALA A 331 2.50 41.88 -1.53
N THR A 332 3.48 41.82 -2.42
CA THR A 332 3.91 43.02 -3.18
C THR A 332 2.79 43.57 -4.07
N ALA A 333 1.99 42.71 -4.73
CA ALA A 333 0.84 43.16 -5.53
C ALA A 333 -0.23 43.85 -4.66
N VAL A 334 -0.53 43.31 -3.48
CA VAL A 334 -1.51 43.89 -2.53
C VAL A 334 -0.99 45.23 -1.97
N PHE A 335 0.30 45.31 -1.61
CA PHE A 335 0.89 46.56 -1.13
C PHE A 335 0.97 47.64 -2.20
N SER A 336 1.32 47.26 -3.43
CA SER A 336 1.35 48.19 -4.58
C SER A 336 -0.04 48.70 -4.92
N TYR A 337 -1.05 47.84 -4.90
CA TYR A 337 -2.44 48.21 -5.15
C TYR A 337 -3.02 49.09 -4.02
N GLY A 338 -2.71 48.77 -2.77
CA GLY A 338 -3.08 49.59 -1.61
C GLY A 338 -2.45 50.95 -1.62
N GLY A 339 -1.13 51.03 -1.92
CA GLY A 339 -0.41 52.29 -2.06
C GLY A 339 -0.92 53.17 -3.19
N TRP A 340 -1.20 52.57 -4.37
CA TRP A 340 -1.76 53.29 -5.51
C TRP A 340 -3.17 53.86 -5.20
N ARG A 341 -4.00 53.12 -4.48
CA ARG A 341 -5.34 53.56 -4.05
C ARG A 341 -5.30 54.63 -2.97
N TYR A 342 -4.27 54.65 -2.12
CA TYR A 342 -4.07 55.67 -1.12
C TYR A 342 -3.60 57.00 -1.75
N TYR A 343 -2.76 56.92 -2.80
CA TYR A 343 -2.23 58.12 -3.49
C TYR A 343 -3.27 58.78 -4.43
N ARG A 344 -4.35 58.10 -4.78
CA ARG A 344 -5.44 58.64 -5.62
C ARG A 344 -6.62 59.23 -4.84
N ARG A 345 -6.53 59.23 -3.49
CA ARG A 345 -7.46 59.94 -2.61
C ARG A 345 -6.82 61.25 -2.14
#